data_4137f6827ae900ad9cef1687c9083b2b
#
_entry.id   4137f6827ae900ad9cef1687c9083b2b
#
_cell.length_a   1.000
_cell.length_b   1.000
_cell.length_c   1.000
_cell.angle_alpha   90.00
_cell.angle_beta   90.00
_cell.angle_gamma   90.00
#
_symmetry.space_group_name_H-M   'P 1'
#
loop_
_entity.id
_entity.type
_entity.pdbx_description
1 polymer ?
#
loop_
_entity_poly.entity_id
_entity_poly.type
_entity_poly.pdbx_seq_one_letter_code
_entity_poly.pdbx_strand_id
1 'polypeptide(L)'
;MDKDAFTCTCYMDEVGNKPHKGEVLSWAESSAVVYANSVLGARCNRNSGILDIMGSIVGYVPYFGLLTDEGRKASWIIKINTTKKPEAQLLGSAIGMKVMEDVPYVIGLDKWLGTELNDTTCAYLKDFGAATASNGAVGLYHIANLTPEAVEQGESLILDGARVYTIDDAELERVKNSYPVIWKNPDAAPKLCFVGCPHLSLEQLKDWTIKIENELRVNNREKVKIPTVFTAAPGVLTAFEKTDYAPRLKKTGVITSYICPLMYMNNPLCKSMPVITSSNKLRTYSSARYYTDDEILKAITGGDRA
;
A
#
# COMPACT_ATOMS: atom_id res chain seq x y z
N MET A 1 -20.74 13.73 -8.92
CA MET A 1 -19.77 12.85 -8.25
C MET A 1 -19.55 13.42 -6.86
N ASP A 2 -19.74 12.62 -5.83
CA ASP A 2 -19.53 13.06 -4.46
C ASP A 2 -18.06 13.48 -4.26
N LYS A 3 -17.82 14.59 -3.51
CA LYS A 3 -16.47 15.06 -3.21
C LYS A 3 -15.63 14.04 -2.43
N ASP A 4 -16.29 13.11 -1.73
CA ASP A 4 -15.66 12.08 -0.92
C ASP A 4 -15.31 10.81 -1.72
N ALA A 5 -15.67 10.75 -3.02
CA ALA A 5 -15.40 9.62 -3.90
C ALA A 5 -13.94 9.50 -4.37
N PHE A 6 -13.11 10.53 -4.16
CA PHE A 6 -11.72 10.55 -4.67
C PHE A 6 -10.74 9.89 -3.69
N THR A 7 -10.74 8.57 -3.65
CA THR A 7 -9.77 7.81 -2.84
C THR A 7 -9.41 6.48 -3.48
N CYS A 8 -8.15 6.06 -3.30
CA CYS A 8 -7.69 4.71 -3.64
C CYS A 8 -8.03 3.67 -2.55
N THR A 9 -8.58 4.10 -1.43
CA THR A 9 -9.02 3.25 -0.31
C THR A 9 -10.53 3.34 -0.11
N CYS A 10 -11.28 3.27 -1.21
CA CYS A 10 -12.73 3.39 -1.22
C CYS A 10 -13.46 2.33 -0.37
N TYR A 11 -12.78 1.27 -0.01
CA TYR A 11 -13.27 0.15 0.82
C TYR A 11 -13.15 0.40 2.33
N MET A 12 -12.62 1.53 2.78
CA MET A 12 -12.56 1.87 4.19
C MET A 12 -13.95 2.13 4.76
N ASP A 13 -14.18 1.73 6.01
CA ASP A 13 -15.48 1.87 6.66
C ASP A 13 -15.94 3.33 6.71
N GLU A 14 -15.01 4.28 6.90
CA GLU A 14 -15.28 5.72 6.89
C GLU A 14 -15.67 6.28 5.52
N VAL A 15 -15.43 5.52 4.45
CA VAL A 15 -15.81 5.90 3.07
C VAL A 15 -17.18 5.32 2.71
N GLY A 16 -17.57 4.20 3.32
CA GLY A 16 -18.88 3.60 3.14
C GLY A 16 -19.10 2.86 1.82
N ASN A 17 -18.03 2.44 1.15
CA ASN A 17 -18.10 1.68 -0.11
C ASN A 17 -17.32 0.35 -0.01
N LYS A 18 -17.48 -0.34 1.11
CA LYS A 18 -16.83 -1.63 1.39
C LYS A 18 -17.65 -2.76 0.80
N PRO A 19 -17.09 -3.54 -0.15
CA PRO A 19 -17.79 -4.67 -0.72
C PRO A 19 -17.80 -5.86 0.24
N HIS A 20 -18.79 -6.73 0.05
CA HIS A 20 -18.87 -8.02 0.72
C HIS A 20 -18.16 -9.13 -0.07
N LYS A 21 -17.83 -10.20 0.62
CA LYS A 21 -17.25 -11.39 0.01
C LYS A 21 -18.14 -11.92 -1.13
N GLY A 22 -17.53 -12.23 -2.27
CA GLY A 22 -18.22 -12.74 -3.46
C GLY A 22 -18.88 -11.67 -4.33
N GLU A 23 -18.99 -10.43 -3.89
CA GLU A 23 -19.53 -9.35 -4.72
C GLU A 23 -18.63 -9.08 -5.93
N VAL A 24 -19.29 -8.88 -7.09
CA VAL A 24 -18.61 -8.56 -8.35
C VAL A 24 -18.48 -7.05 -8.48
N LEU A 25 -17.27 -6.59 -8.75
CA LEU A 25 -16.95 -5.18 -8.81
C LEU A 25 -16.44 -4.78 -10.20
N SER A 26 -16.69 -3.53 -10.55
CA SER A 26 -16.15 -2.86 -11.74
C SER A 26 -15.25 -1.70 -11.29
N TRP A 27 -14.11 -2.03 -10.65
CA TRP A 27 -13.16 -1.07 -10.11
C TRP A 27 -11.88 -1.03 -10.93
N ALA A 28 -11.35 0.17 -11.17
CA ALA A 28 -10.14 0.39 -11.98
C ALA A 28 -8.88 0.70 -11.17
N GLU A 29 -9.03 1.16 -9.91
CA GLU A 29 -7.88 1.53 -9.08
C GLU A 29 -7.16 0.27 -8.58
N SER A 30 -5.89 0.11 -8.95
CA SER A 30 -5.15 -1.15 -8.79
C SER A 30 -4.97 -1.59 -7.32
N SER A 31 -4.71 -0.67 -6.40
CA SER A 31 -4.58 -1.02 -4.98
C SER A 31 -5.93 -1.33 -4.33
N ALA A 32 -7.02 -0.72 -4.80
CA ALA A 32 -8.37 -1.07 -4.35
C ALA A 32 -8.79 -2.45 -4.85
N VAL A 33 -8.52 -2.76 -6.12
CA VAL A 33 -8.83 -4.07 -6.72
C VAL A 33 -8.13 -5.20 -5.98
N VAL A 34 -6.80 -5.09 -5.78
CA VAL A 34 -6.05 -6.16 -5.11
C VAL A 34 -6.47 -6.35 -3.66
N TYR A 35 -6.81 -5.28 -2.95
CA TYR A 35 -7.31 -5.37 -1.58
C TYR A 35 -8.70 -6.00 -1.52
N ALA A 36 -9.62 -5.56 -2.37
CA ALA A 36 -10.97 -6.12 -2.45
C ALA A 36 -10.96 -7.63 -2.75
N ASN A 37 -10.13 -8.05 -3.71
CA ASN A 37 -9.96 -9.46 -4.06
C ASN A 37 -9.36 -10.27 -2.92
N SER A 38 -8.27 -9.80 -2.33
CA SER A 38 -7.41 -10.60 -1.44
C SER A 38 -7.87 -10.56 0.01
N VAL A 39 -8.30 -9.39 0.50
CA VAL A 39 -8.62 -9.18 1.93
C VAL A 39 -10.12 -9.25 2.19
N LEU A 40 -10.94 -8.73 1.27
CA LEU A 40 -12.40 -8.74 1.42
C LEU A 40 -13.07 -9.94 0.75
N GLY A 41 -12.34 -10.65 -0.14
CA GLY A 41 -12.88 -11.80 -0.88
C GLY A 41 -13.91 -11.42 -1.94
N ALA A 42 -13.94 -10.17 -2.37
CA ALA A 42 -14.73 -9.73 -3.51
C ALA A 42 -14.10 -10.19 -4.84
N ARG A 43 -14.79 -9.99 -5.96
CA ARG A 43 -14.35 -10.42 -7.28
C ARG A 43 -14.26 -9.24 -8.24
N CYS A 44 -13.04 -8.88 -8.62
CA CYS A 44 -12.77 -7.77 -9.54
C CYS A 44 -11.59 -8.09 -10.45
N ASN A 45 -11.74 -7.89 -11.74
CA ASN A 45 -10.61 -7.93 -12.66
C ASN A 45 -9.81 -6.61 -12.61
N ARG A 46 -8.57 -6.66 -13.05
CA ARG A 46 -7.76 -5.48 -13.36
C ARG A 46 -7.95 -5.11 -14.83
N ASN A 47 -9.06 -4.48 -15.13
CA ASN A 47 -9.37 -3.99 -16.48
C ASN A 47 -8.77 -2.58 -16.69
N SER A 48 -9.04 -1.98 -17.85
CA SER A 48 -8.78 -0.54 -18.06
C SER A 48 -9.86 0.30 -17.41
N GLY A 49 -9.53 1.53 -17.02
CA GLY A 49 -10.50 2.44 -16.41
C GLY A 49 -11.73 2.70 -17.28
N ILE A 50 -11.58 2.69 -18.61
CA ILE A 50 -12.70 2.86 -19.57
C ILE A 50 -13.65 1.67 -19.48
N LEU A 51 -13.14 0.44 -19.46
CA LEU A 51 -13.95 -0.78 -19.37
C LEU A 51 -14.73 -0.83 -18.05
N ASP A 52 -14.09 -0.46 -16.95
CA ASP A 52 -14.71 -0.47 -15.63
C ASP A 52 -15.77 0.64 -15.47
N ILE A 53 -15.56 1.82 -16.10
CA ILE A 53 -16.59 2.87 -16.17
C ILE A 53 -17.79 2.37 -16.98
N MET A 54 -17.58 1.73 -18.12
CA MET A 54 -18.64 1.16 -18.92
C MET A 54 -19.40 0.06 -18.15
N GLY A 55 -18.69 -0.84 -17.46
CA GLY A 55 -19.27 -1.85 -16.59
C GLY A 55 -20.14 -1.24 -15.49
N SER A 56 -19.67 -0.16 -14.86
CA SER A 56 -20.42 0.57 -13.83
C SER A 56 -21.69 1.24 -14.38
N ILE A 57 -21.67 1.71 -15.63
CA ILE A 57 -22.83 2.34 -16.26
C ILE A 57 -23.89 1.32 -16.66
N VAL A 58 -23.47 0.18 -17.25
CA VAL A 58 -24.40 -0.85 -17.76
C VAL A 58 -24.80 -1.87 -16.71
N GLY A 59 -24.11 -1.94 -15.57
CA GLY A 59 -24.34 -2.89 -14.49
C GLY A 59 -23.86 -4.32 -14.77
N TYR A 60 -22.98 -4.51 -15.75
CA TYR A 60 -22.42 -5.81 -16.15
C TYR A 60 -20.93 -5.71 -16.40
N VAL A 61 -20.21 -6.80 -16.07
CA VAL A 61 -18.78 -6.97 -16.38
C VAL A 61 -18.58 -8.31 -17.09
N PRO A 62 -17.57 -8.43 -17.97
CA PRO A 62 -17.24 -9.70 -18.62
C PRO A 62 -16.81 -10.75 -17.59
N TYR A 63 -17.39 -11.94 -17.61
CA TYR A 63 -17.08 -13.03 -16.69
C TYR A 63 -15.86 -13.83 -17.14
N PHE A 64 -14.68 -13.46 -16.65
CA PHE A 64 -13.39 -14.13 -16.91
C PHE A 64 -12.37 -13.79 -15.83
N GLY A 65 -11.17 -14.38 -15.91
CA GLY A 65 -10.02 -14.03 -15.05
C GLY A 65 -10.35 -14.13 -13.55
N LEU A 66 -10.08 -13.08 -12.79
CA LEU A 66 -10.27 -13.04 -11.33
C LEU A 66 -11.74 -13.10 -10.87
N LEU A 67 -12.71 -13.08 -11.79
CA LEU A 67 -14.11 -13.34 -11.47
C LEU A 67 -14.41 -14.83 -11.37
N THR A 68 -13.58 -15.70 -11.97
CA THR A 68 -13.74 -17.16 -11.99
C THR A 68 -12.88 -17.81 -10.91
N ASP A 69 -13.27 -19.00 -10.44
CA ASP A 69 -12.48 -19.74 -9.45
C ASP A 69 -11.13 -20.18 -10.04
N GLU A 70 -11.11 -20.59 -11.31
CA GLU A 70 -9.88 -20.98 -12.00
C GLU A 70 -8.89 -19.83 -12.14
N GLY A 71 -9.35 -18.61 -12.47
CA GLY A 71 -8.49 -17.43 -12.60
C GLY A 71 -7.94 -16.91 -11.28
N ARG A 72 -8.44 -17.44 -10.15
CA ARG A 72 -7.97 -17.07 -8.79
C ARG A 72 -6.94 -18.04 -8.22
N LYS A 73 -6.62 -19.12 -8.93
CA LYS A 73 -5.59 -20.08 -8.51
C LYS A 73 -4.19 -19.50 -8.66
N ALA A 74 -3.34 -19.85 -7.72
CA ALA A 74 -1.97 -19.35 -7.63
C ALA A 74 -1.01 -20.15 -8.51
N SER A 75 -0.27 -19.46 -9.37
CA SER A 75 0.82 -20.03 -10.17
C SER A 75 2.21 -19.83 -9.52
N TRP A 76 2.27 -19.17 -8.38
CA TRP A 76 3.46 -18.95 -7.59
C TRP A 76 3.27 -19.28 -6.11
N ILE A 77 4.27 -19.92 -5.51
CA ILE A 77 4.42 -20.10 -4.07
C ILE A 77 5.53 -19.16 -3.59
N ILE A 78 5.18 -18.21 -2.73
CA ILE A 78 6.14 -17.28 -2.13
C ILE A 78 6.44 -17.72 -0.70
N LYS A 79 7.70 -18.05 -0.41
CA LYS A 79 8.15 -18.47 0.93
C LYS A 79 8.83 -17.31 1.63
N ILE A 80 8.27 -16.84 2.74
CA ILE A 80 8.84 -15.76 3.56
C ILE A 80 9.78 -16.38 4.60
N ASN A 81 11.07 -16.09 4.47
CA ASN A 81 12.14 -16.60 5.33
C ASN A 81 12.98 -15.44 5.93
N THR A 82 12.32 -14.37 6.35
CA THR A 82 12.95 -13.19 6.96
C THR A 82 13.16 -13.40 8.46
N THR A 83 14.20 -12.76 9.02
CA THR A 83 14.52 -12.81 10.46
C THR A 83 13.71 -11.81 11.28
N LYS A 84 13.13 -10.80 10.63
CA LYS A 84 12.24 -9.78 11.21
C LYS A 84 11.01 -9.60 10.35
N LYS A 85 9.97 -8.96 10.89
CA LYS A 85 8.77 -8.60 10.13
C LYS A 85 9.20 -7.77 8.92
N PRO A 86 8.96 -8.22 7.68
CA PRO A 86 9.31 -7.44 6.50
C PRO A 86 8.44 -6.20 6.39
N GLU A 87 8.99 -5.14 5.83
CA GLU A 87 8.24 -3.92 5.54
C GLU A 87 7.26 -4.20 4.38
N ALA A 88 5.98 -3.77 4.55
CA ALA A 88 4.88 -4.15 3.66
C ALA A 88 5.11 -3.74 2.19
N GLN A 89 5.52 -2.50 1.98
CA GLN A 89 5.74 -1.95 0.64
C GLN A 89 6.95 -2.59 -0.05
N LEU A 90 8.00 -2.91 0.70
CA LEU A 90 9.20 -3.55 0.16
C LEU A 90 8.93 -5.01 -0.19
N LEU A 91 8.26 -5.75 0.70
CA LEU A 91 7.86 -7.13 0.43
C LEU A 91 6.92 -7.22 -0.77
N GLY A 92 5.90 -6.35 -0.82
CA GLY A 92 4.98 -6.28 -1.94
C GLY A 92 5.68 -5.96 -3.27
N SER A 93 6.67 -5.06 -3.24
CA SER A 93 7.49 -4.75 -4.41
C SER A 93 8.31 -5.94 -4.89
N ALA A 94 8.97 -6.67 -3.97
CA ALA A 94 9.75 -7.87 -4.29
C ALA A 94 8.88 -8.93 -4.98
N ILE A 95 7.69 -9.17 -4.45
CA ILE A 95 6.73 -10.12 -5.04
C ILE A 95 6.25 -9.61 -6.40
N GLY A 96 5.74 -8.37 -6.48
CA GLY A 96 5.20 -7.82 -7.73
C GLY A 96 6.21 -7.84 -8.87
N MET A 97 7.45 -7.44 -8.62
CA MET A 97 8.53 -7.48 -9.63
C MET A 97 8.84 -8.90 -10.12
N LYS A 98 8.58 -9.92 -9.30
CA LYS A 98 8.87 -11.33 -9.64
C LYS A 98 7.72 -12.02 -10.33
N VAL A 99 6.50 -11.85 -9.82
CA VAL A 99 5.33 -12.62 -10.29
C VAL A 99 4.57 -11.90 -11.42
N MET A 100 4.79 -10.61 -11.57
CA MET A 100 4.11 -9.75 -12.55
C MET A 100 2.58 -9.77 -12.35
N GLU A 101 1.80 -10.29 -13.31
CA GLU A 101 0.33 -10.36 -13.27
C GLU A 101 -0.22 -11.64 -12.61
N ASP A 102 0.64 -12.60 -12.34
CA ASP A 102 0.25 -13.89 -11.78
C ASP A 102 -0.28 -13.76 -10.33
N VAL A 103 -1.01 -14.77 -9.88
CA VAL A 103 -1.52 -14.85 -8.52
C VAL A 103 -0.50 -15.57 -7.64
N PRO A 104 0.05 -14.91 -6.59
CA PRO A 104 0.93 -15.54 -5.60
C PRO A 104 0.17 -16.13 -4.42
N TYR A 105 0.61 -17.30 -3.93
CA TYR A 105 0.26 -17.88 -2.63
C TYR A 105 1.43 -17.72 -1.66
N VAL A 106 1.25 -16.90 -0.63
CA VAL A 106 2.32 -16.49 0.30
C VAL A 106 2.27 -17.35 1.56
N ILE A 107 3.40 -17.96 1.91
CA ILE A 107 3.56 -18.84 3.07
C ILE A 107 4.56 -18.23 4.05
N GLY A 108 4.26 -18.27 5.36
CA GLY A 108 5.16 -17.84 6.44
C GLY A 108 5.04 -16.35 6.79
N LEU A 109 4.10 -15.61 6.19
CA LEU A 109 3.83 -14.24 6.59
C LEU A 109 2.92 -14.17 7.83
N ASP A 110 2.10 -15.20 8.03
CA ASP A 110 1.23 -15.38 9.20
C ASP A 110 2.01 -15.40 10.53
N LYS A 111 3.25 -15.87 10.55
CA LYS A 111 4.12 -15.80 11.76
C LYS A 111 4.34 -14.37 12.26
N TRP A 112 4.23 -13.38 11.38
CA TRP A 112 4.43 -11.96 11.69
C TRP A 112 3.14 -11.17 11.86
N LEU A 113 2.09 -11.57 11.14
CA LEU A 113 0.81 -10.86 11.09
C LEU A 113 -0.27 -11.52 11.96
N GLY A 114 -0.06 -12.79 12.38
CA GLY A 114 -1.11 -13.61 12.96
C GLY A 114 -2.08 -14.15 11.92
N THR A 115 -3.21 -14.62 12.38
CA THR A 115 -4.25 -15.27 11.57
C THR A 115 -5.58 -14.51 11.56
N GLU A 116 -5.57 -13.26 12.05
CA GLU A 116 -6.76 -12.42 12.14
C GLU A 116 -6.61 -11.15 11.28
N LEU A 117 -7.67 -10.81 10.57
CA LEU A 117 -7.77 -9.57 9.80
C LEU A 117 -8.25 -8.41 10.71
N ASN A 118 -7.41 -8.01 11.65
CA ASN A 118 -7.61 -6.80 12.45
C ASN A 118 -7.09 -5.55 11.72
N ASP A 119 -7.33 -4.35 12.27
CA ASP A 119 -6.98 -3.07 11.64
C ASP A 119 -5.49 -2.96 11.30
N THR A 120 -4.60 -3.44 12.19
CA THR A 120 -3.15 -3.43 11.96
C THR A 120 -2.76 -4.35 10.81
N THR A 121 -3.33 -5.56 10.77
CA THR A 121 -3.09 -6.53 9.70
C THR A 121 -3.67 -6.01 8.38
N CYS A 122 -4.88 -5.49 8.39
CA CYS A 122 -5.51 -4.89 7.22
C CYS A 122 -4.71 -3.69 6.66
N ALA A 123 -4.17 -2.84 7.52
CA ALA A 123 -3.30 -1.73 7.13
C ALA A 123 -2.01 -2.23 6.45
N TYR A 124 -1.37 -3.26 7.02
CA TYR A 124 -0.22 -3.90 6.39
C TYR A 124 -0.55 -4.49 5.02
N LEU A 125 -1.63 -5.25 4.90
CA LEU A 125 -2.07 -5.89 3.66
C LEU A 125 -2.47 -4.87 2.58
N LYS A 126 -3.03 -3.75 2.99
CA LYS A 126 -3.32 -2.61 2.11
C LYS A 126 -2.04 -2.07 1.44
N ASP A 127 -1.01 -1.83 2.23
CA ASP A 127 0.26 -1.30 1.75
C ASP A 127 1.05 -2.35 0.93
N PHE A 128 1.05 -3.59 1.39
CA PHE A 128 1.59 -4.75 0.66
C PHE A 128 0.94 -4.92 -0.71
N GLY A 129 -0.41 -4.93 -0.76
CA GLY A 129 -1.16 -5.10 -2.02
C GLY A 129 -0.93 -3.96 -3.01
N ALA A 130 -0.85 -2.71 -2.52
CA ALA A 130 -0.56 -1.57 -3.39
C ALA A 130 0.84 -1.68 -4.05
N ALA A 131 1.83 -2.22 -3.34
CA ALA A 131 3.15 -2.44 -3.89
C ALA A 131 3.19 -3.62 -4.86
N THR A 132 2.51 -4.74 -4.59
CA THR A 132 2.42 -5.87 -5.54
C THR A 132 1.76 -5.43 -6.85
N ALA A 133 0.70 -4.64 -6.77
CA ALA A 133 -0.04 -4.15 -7.91
C ALA A 133 0.72 -3.12 -8.75
N SER A 134 1.55 -2.28 -8.13
CA SER A 134 2.26 -1.20 -8.82
C SER A 134 3.62 -1.61 -9.38
N ASN A 135 4.30 -2.58 -8.76
CA ASN A 135 5.61 -3.07 -9.20
C ASN A 135 5.51 -4.32 -10.08
N GLY A 136 4.36 -4.92 -10.14
CA GLY A 136 3.92 -5.92 -11.09
C GLY A 136 2.58 -5.52 -11.67
N ALA A 137 1.69 -6.48 -11.75
CA ALA A 137 0.29 -6.25 -12.11
C ALA A 137 -0.64 -7.16 -11.30
N VAL A 138 -0.21 -7.55 -10.09
CA VAL A 138 -0.95 -8.45 -9.21
C VAL A 138 -2.34 -7.88 -8.90
N GLY A 139 -3.38 -8.64 -9.23
CA GLY A 139 -4.77 -8.28 -8.94
C GLY A 139 -5.38 -9.06 -7.78
N LEU A 140 -4.70 -10.13 -7.35
CA LEU A 140 -5.09 -10.99 -6.23
C LEU A 140 -3.84 -11.65 -5.66
N TYR A 141 -3.76 -11.75 -4.35
CA TYR A 141 -2.81 -12.59 -3.62
C TYR A 141 -3.52 -13.41 -2.55
N HIS A 142 -2.99 -14.58 -2.26
CA HIS A 142 -3.41 -15.40 -1.12
C HIS A 142 -2.30 -15.40 -0.06
N ILE A 143 -2.66 -15.30 1.22
CA ILE A 143 -1.73 -15.49 2.33
C ILE A 143 -2.24 -16.63 3.18
N ALA A 144 -1.43 -17.68 3.28
CA ALA A 144 -1.73 -18.87 4.06
C ALA A 144 -2.20 -18.50 5.48
N ASN A 145 -3.25 -19.13 5.96
CA ASN A 145 -3.84 -18.96 7.28
C ASN A 145 -4.40 -17.55 7.58
N LEU A 146 -4.48 -16.64 6.61
CA LEU A 146 -4.86 -15.25 6.87
C LEU A 146 -5.93 -14.71 5.92
N THR A 147 -5.74 -14.77 4.60
CA THR A 147 -6.73 -14.23 3.66
C THR A 147 -7.92 -15.17 3.46
N PRO A 148 -9.14 -14.66 3.23
CA PRO A 148 -10.37 -15.47 3.30
C PRO A 148 -10.32 -16.74 2.45
N GLU A 149 -9.94 -16.64 1.18
CA GLU A 149 -9.88 -17.80 0.30
C GLU A 149 -8.78 -18.78 0.70
N ALA A 150 -7.62 -18.29 1.16
CA ALA A 150 -6.54 -19.16 1.65
C ALA A 150 -6.93 -19.89 2.93
N VAL A 151 -7.72 -19.29 3.81
CA VAL A 151 -8.26 -19.94 5.01
C VAL A 151 -9.27 -21.03 4.65
N GLU A 152 -10.12 -20.78 3.64
CA GLU A 152 -11.18 -21.72 3.25
C GLU A 152 -10.69 -22.89 2.40
N GLN A 153 -9.79 -22.63 1.46
CA GLN A 153 -9.40 -23.59 0.44
C GLN A 153 -7.97 -24.11 0.62
N GLY A 154 -7.15 -23.40 1.40
CA GLY A 154 -5.79 -23.79 1.66
C GLY A 154 -4.95 -23.96 0.39
N GLU A 155 -4.15 -25.02 0.37
CA GLU A 155 -3.24 -25.31 -0.75
C GLU A 155 -3.96 -25.78 -2.03
N SER A 156 -5.26 -26.06 -2.00
CA SER A 156 -6.03 -26.37 -3.23
C SER A 156 -6.11 -25.18 -4.21
N LEU A 157 -5.79 -23.98 -3.73
CA LEU A 157 -5.62 -22.78 -4.55
C LEU A 157 -4.32 -22.80 -5.37
N ILE A 158 -3.38 -23.68 -5.08
CA ILE A 158 -2.08 -23.73 -5.76
C ILE A 158 -2.20 -24.64 -6.98
N LEU A 159 -1.82 -24.11 -8.14
CA LEU A 159 -1.79 -24.90 -9.38
C LEU A 159 -0.64 -25.92 -9.35
N ASP A 160 -0.86 -27.07 -10.00
CA ASP A 160 0.20 -28.03 -10.24
C ASP A 160 1.36 -27.38 -11.02
N GLY A 161 2.59 -27.60 -10.54
CA GLY A 161 3.76 -26.99 -11.15
C GLY A 161 3.98 -25.51 -10.82
N ALA A 162 3.29 -24.95 -9.82
CA ALA A 162 3.49 -23.57 -9.37
C ALA A 162 4.98 -23.29 -9.08
N ARG A 163 5.45 -22.14 -9.54
CA ARG A 163 6.83 -21.68 -9.37
C ARG A 163 7.09 -21.26 -7.93
N VAL A 164 8.29 -21.46 -7.44
CA VAL A 164 8.67 -21.10 -6.06
C VAL A 164 9.60 -19.89 -6.05
N TYR A 165 9.33 -18.94 -5.18
CA TYR A 165 10.21 -17.81 -4.90
C TYR A 165 10.36 -17.64 -3.40
N THR A 166 11.61 -17.70 -2.91
CA THR A 166 11.94 -17.51 -1.48
C THR A 166 12.44 -16.09 -1.28
N ILE A 167 11.92 -15.41 -0.27
CA ILE A 167 12.29 -14.06 0.11
C ILE A 167 12.86 -14.10 1.53
N ASP A 168 14.12 -13.78 1.65
CA ASP A 168 14.87 -13.57 2.89
C ASP A 168 15.30 -12.12 3.03
N ASP A 169 16.03 -11.80 4.09
CA ASP A 169 16.50 -10.42 4.35
C ASP A 169 17.45 -9.93 3.25
N ALA A 170 18.29 -10.82 2.69
CA ALA A 170 19.22 -10.47 1.62
C ALA A 170 18.49 -10.13 0.31
N GLU A 171 17.45 -10.89 0.00
CA GLU A 171 16.62 -10.61 -1.19
C GLU A 171 15.87 -9.28 -1.05
N LEU A 172 15.33 -8.96 0.13
CA LEU A 172 14.69 -7.66 0.36
C LEU A 172 15.70 -6.51 0.21
N GLU A 173 16.89 -6.66 0.75
CA GLU A 173 17.96 -5.65 0.61
C GLU A 173 18.38 -5.50 -0.87
N ARG A 174 18.53 -6.61 -1.60
CA ARG A 174 18.82 -6.57 -3.05
C ARG A 174 17.74 -5.82 -3.83
N VAL A 175 16.46 -6.07 -3.53
CA VAL A 175 15.32 -5.38 -4.17
C VAL A 175 15.36 -3.90 -3.85
N LYS A 176 15.54 -3.52 -2.58
CA LYS A 176 15.62 -2.12 -2.15
C LYS A 176 16.74 -1.38 -2.87
N ASN A 177 17.93 -2.01 -2.97
CA ASN A 177 19.10 -1.43 -3.62
C ASN A 177 18.98 -1.37 -5.15
N SER A 178 18.03 -2.11 -5.75
CA SER A 178 17.76 -2.05 -7.19
C SER A 178 16.92 -0.84 -7.61
N TYR A 179 16.35 -0.10 -6.66
CA TYR A 179 15.49 1.03 -6.99
C TYR A 179 16.28 2.20 -7.59
N PRO A 180 15.87 2.71 -8.76
CA PRO A 180 16.57 3.81 -9.39
C PRO A 180 16.39 5.10 -8.59
N VAL A 181 17.45 5.87 -8.46
CA VAL A 181 17.42 7.26 -7.99
C VAL A 181 17.45 8.17 -9.20
N ILE A 182 16.32 8.80 -9.53
CA ILE A 182 16.18 9.62 -10.74
C ILE A 182 16.19 11.13 -10.45
N TRP A 183 16.64 11.52 -9.28
CA TRP A 183 16.86 12.93 -8.95
C TRP A 183 18.02 13.50 -9.80
N LYS A 184 17.92 14.77 -10.19
CA LYS A 184 19.01 15.45 -10.94
C LYS A 184 20.34 15.43 -10.18
N ASN A 185 20.28 15.55 -8.86
CA ASN A 185 21.41 15.34 -7.94
C ASN A 185 21.00 14.20 -6.99
N PRO A 186 21.55 12.98 -7.15
CA PRO A 186 21.24 11.84 -6.29
C PRO A 186 21.55 12.06 -4.80
N ASP A 187 22.50 12.94 -4.50
CA ASP A 187 22.97 13.24 -3.14
C ASP A 187 22.25 14.45 -2.51
N ALA A 188 21.25 15.00 -3.21
CA ALA A 188 20.50 16.13 -2.69
C ALA A 188 19.76 15.76 -1.40
N ALA A 189 19.74 16.70 -0.44
CA ALA A 189 18.91 16.55 0.75
C ALA A 189 17.43 16.56 0.39
N PRO A 190 16.59 15.69 1.00
CA PRO A 190 15.14 15.69 0.79
C PRO A 190 14.52 17.05 1.14
N LYS A 191 13.59 17.51 0.30
CA LYS A 191 12.88 18.79 0.48
C LYS A 191 11.40 18.64 0.74
N LEU A 192 10.83 17.45 0.48
CA LEU A 192 9.42 17.16 0.67
C LEU A 192 9.26 15.67 0.95
N CYS A 193 8.33 15.32 1.83
CA CYS A 193 7.98 13.96 2.16
C CYS A 193 6.49 13.71 1.93
N PHE A 194 6.15 12.62 1.25
CA PHE A 194 4.78 12.11 1.14
C PHE A 194 4.66 10.74 1.80
N VAL A 195 3.67 10.58 2.66
CA VAL A 195 3.24 9.30 3.24
C VAL A 195 1.74 9.13 2.98
N GLY A 196 1.32 7.90 2.62
CA GLY A 196 -0.09 7.62 2.34
C GLY A 196 -0.40 7.39 0.86
N CYS A 197 0.42 6.58 0.20
CA CYS A 197 0.10 6.02 -1.12
C CYS A 197 0.31 4.50 -1.07
N PRO A 198 -0.80 3.74 -0.81
CA PRO A 198 -2.22 4.16 -0.77
C PRO A 198 -2.56 5.01 0.46
N HIS A 199 -3.71 5.68 0.42
CA HIS A 199 -4.21 6.53 1.50
C HIS A 199 -4.14 5.83 2.85
N LEU A 200 -3.71 6.57 3.88
CA LEU A 200 -3.58 6.07 5.25
C LEU A 200 -4.95 5.74 5.84
N SER A 201 -5.01 4.69 6.65
CA SER A 201 -6.15 4.40 7.51
C SER A 201 -6.14 5.30 8.75
N LEU A 202 -7.26 5.31 9.49
CA LEU A 202 -7.39 6.04 10.74
C LEU A 202 -6.34 5.59 11.76
N GLU A 203 -6.13 4.27 11.88
CA GLU A 203 -5.13 3.72 12.80
C GLU A 203 -3.69 4.06 12.38
N GLN A 204 -3.40 4.05 11.08
CA GLN A 204 -2.09 4.49 10.59
C GLN A 204 -1.82 5.98 10.90
N LEU A 205 -2.82 6.85 10.77
CA LEU A 205 -2.66 8.26 11.14
C LEU A 205 -2.36 8.44 12.65
N LYS A 206 -3.02 7.67 13.51
CA LYS A 206 -2.77 7.66 14.97
C LYS A 206 -1.36 7.15 15.28
N ASP A 207 -0.98 6.02 14.70
CA ASP A 207 0.33 5.38 14.91
C ASP A 207 1.47 6.31 14.47
N TRP A 208 1.38 6.89 13.28
CA TRP A 208 2.34 7.88 12.80
C TRP A 208 2.44 9.11 13.71
N THR A 209 1.30 9.58 14.24
CA THR A 209 1.29 10.71 15.19
C THR A 209 2.14 10.38 16.40
N ILE A 210 1.92 9.22 17.02
CA ILE A 210 2.68 8.77 18.20
C ILE A 210 4.18 8.63 17.88
N LYS A 211 4.50 7.98 16.77
CA LYS A 211 5.90 7.77 16.33
C LYS A 211 6.64 9.09 16.12
N ILE A 212 6.01 10.04 15.41
CA ILE A 212 6.62 11.37 15.15
C ILE A 212 6.82 12.13 16.44
N GLU A 213 5.84 12.19 17.34
CA GLU A 213 5.97 12.88 18.63
C GLU A 213 7.11 12.32 19.48
N ASN A 214 7.23 10.98 19.53
CA ASN A 214 8.28 10.32 20.28
C ASN A 214 9.67 10.65 19.71
N GLU A 215 9.85 10.55 18.40
CA GLU A 215 11.12 10.84 17.74
C GLU A 215 11.49 12.33 17.81
N LEU A 216 10.51 13.23 17.68
CA LEU A 216 10.75 14.67 17.87
C LEU A 216 11.23 14.96 19.29
N ARG A 217 10.65 14.30 20.31
CA ARG A 217 11.09 14.44 21.71
C ARG A 217 12.53 13.95 21.90
N VAL A 218 12.87 12.78 21.34
CA VAL A 218 14.22 12.21 21.40
C VAL A 218 15.23 13.16 20.74
N ASN A 219 14.86 13.78 19.64
CA ASN A 219 15.73 14.68 18.87
C ASN A 219 15.68 16.16 19.36
N ASN A 220 15.02 16.45 20.50
CA ASN A 220 14.84 17.81 21.04
C ASN A 220 14.26 18.80 20.00
N ARG A 221 13.24 18.39 19.27
CA ARG A 221 12.58 19.18 18.23
C ARG A 221 11.09 19.28 18.51
N GLU A 222 10.48 20.36 18.08
CA GLU A 222 9.03 20.56 18.16
C GLU A 222 8.30 20.21 16.87
N LYS A 223 8.99 20.34 15.73
CA LYS A 223 8.39 20.15 14.40
C LYS A 223 9.28 19.36 13.48
N VAL A 224 8.67 18.71 12.50
CA VAL A 224 9.36 18.00 11.43
C VAL A 224 10.30 18.94 10.66
N LYS A 225 11.46 18.43 10.28
CA LYS A 225 12.53 19.15 9.59
C LYS A 225 12.24 19.37 8.11
N ILE A 226 11.50 18.43 7.52
CA ILE A 226 11.15 18.43 6.10
C ILE A 226 9.64 18.61 5.99
N PRO A 227 9.12 19.50 5.14
CA PRO A 227 7.71 19.58 4.84
C PRO A 227 7.14 18.19 4.53
N THR A 228 6.16 17.75 5.30
CA THR A 228 5.62 16.40 5.25
C THR A 228 4.12 16.44 5.06
N VAL A 229 3.63 15.71 4.08
CA VAL A 229 2.22 15.60 3.75
C VAL A 229 1.76 14.14 3.93
N PHE A 230 0.76 13.95 4.78
CA PHE A 230 0.08 12.68 4.95
C PHE A 230 -1.23 12.69 4.18
N THR A 231 -1.48 11.65 3.41
CA THR A 231 -2.69 11.56 2.59
C THR A 231 -3.60 10.43 3.05
N ALA A 232 -4.88 10.75 3.19
CA ALA A 232 -5.93 9.81 3.58
C ALA A 232 -7.24 10.17 2.89
N ALA A 233 -8.19 9.24 2.84
CA ALA A 233 -9.52 9.48 2.29
C ALA A 233 -10.24 10.61 3.03
N PRO A 234 -11.11 11.41 2.37
CA PRO A 234 -11.87 12.48 3.02
C PRO A 234 -12.63 12.02 4.27
N GLY A 235 -13.32 10.86 4.19
CA GLY A 235 -14.04 10.28 5.33
C GLY A 235 -13.11 9.93 6.49
N VAL A 236 -11.93 9.36 6.20
CA VAL A 236 -10.91 9.05 7.21
C VAL A 236 -10.36 10.31 7.85
N LEU A 237 -10.09 11.38 7.08
CA LEU A 237 -9.65 12.67 7.64
C LEU A 237 -10.73 13.27 8.54
N THR A 238 -12.01 13.22 8.13
CA THR A 238 -13.13 13.69 8.94
C THR A 238 -13.25 12.91 10.26
N ALA A 239 -13.01 11.60 10.25
CA ALA A 239 -12.96 10.78 11.45
C ALA A 239 -11.75 11.12 12.33
N PHE A 240 -10.58 11.30 11.71
CA PHE A 240 -9.34 11.67 12.41
C PHE A 240 -9.44 13.02 13.11
N GLU A 241 -10.04 14.02 12.47
CA GLU A 241 -10.25 15.37 13.06
C GLU A 241 -11.06 15.36 14.36
N LYS A 242 -11.87 14.31 14.59
CA LYS A 242 -12.64 14.12 15.83
C LYS A 242 -11.83 13.51 16.95
N THR A 243 -10.59 13.08 16.69
CA THR A 243 -9.69 12.47 17.67
C THR A 243 -8.77 13.51 18.31
N ASP A 244 -8.21 13.17 19.47
CA ASP A 244 -7.15 13.96 20.12
C ASP A 244 -5.80 13.90 19.35
N TYR A 245 -5.65 12.98 18.40
CA TYR A 245 -4.46 12.84 17.58
C TYR A 245 -4.34 13.94 16.51
N ALA A 246 -5.44 14.46 15.98
CA ALA A 246 -5.41 15.45 14.92
C ALA A 246 -4.70 16.76 15.32
N PRO A 247 -5.04 17.44 16.46
CA PRO A 247 -4.30 18.60 16.91
C PRO A 247 -2.85 18.28 17.26
N ARG A 248 -2.56 17.08 17.76
CA ARG A 248 -1.20 16.62 18.07
C ARG A 248 -0.37 16.50 16.79
N LEU A 249 -0.87 15.80 15.76
CA LEU A 249 -0.18 15.70 14.47
C LEU A 249 0.06 17.09 13.85
N LYS A 250 -0.96 17.95 13.85
CA LYS A 250 -0.82 19.33 13.34
C LYS A 250 0.27 20.12 14.06
N LYS A 251 0.42 19.94 15.38
CA LYS A 251 1.47 20.61 16.18
C LYS A 251 2.86 20.20 15.71
N THR A 252 3.06 18.98 15.23
CA THR A 252 4.34 18.52 14.68
C THR A 252 4.72 19.16 13.35
N GLY A 253 3.83 19.91 12.72
CA GLY A 253 4.02 20.54 11.41
C GLY A 253 3.71 19.63 10.21
N VAL A 254 3.21 18.41 10.43
CA VAL A 254 2.70 17.55 9.36
C VAL A 254 1.38 18.09 8.84
N ILE A 255 1.21 18.08 7.53
CA ILE A 255 0.01 18.52 6.82
C ILE A 255 -0.78 17.29 6.39
N THR A 256 -2.09 17.27 6.61
CA THR A 256 -2.99 16.24 6.09
C THR A 256 -3.65 16.70 4.80
N SER A 257 -3.86 15.78 3.84
CA SER A 257 -4.52 16.05 2.57
C SER A 257 -5.28 14.83 2.07
N TYR A 258 -6.34 15.03 1.33
CA TYR A 258 -7.05 13.97 0.61
C TYR A 258 -6.61 13.85 -0.87
N ILE A 259 -5.75 14.74 -1.33
CA ILE A 259 -5.27 14.72 -2.72
C ILE A 259 -4.22 13.62 -2.87
N CYS A 260 -4.40 12.78 -3.89
CA CYS A 260 -3.45 11.71 -4.20
C CYS A 260 -2.02 12.27 -4.42
N PRO A 261 -0.99 11.70 -3.79
CA PRO A 261 0.40 12.16 -3.94
C PRO A 261 0.89 12.17 -5.40
N LEU A 262 0.38 11.28 -6.26
CA LEU A 262 0.71 11.29 -7.70
C LEU A 262 0.26 12.58 -8.39
N MET A 263 -0.85 13.19 -7.93
CA MET A 263 -1.29 14.47 -8.48
C MET A 263 -0.32 15.60 -8.12
N TYR A 264 0.22 15.59 -6.89
CA TYR A 264 1.28 16.52 -6.51
C TYR A 264 2.55 16.31 -7.33
N MET A 265 2.98 15.05 -7.52
CA MET A 265 4.19 14.72 -8.27
C MET A 265 4.09 15.04 -9.76
N ASN A 266 2.88 15.12 -10.32
CA ASN A 266 2.66 15.57 -11.70
C ASN A 266 2.76 17.11 -11.85
N ASN A 267 2.75 17.85 -10.74
CA ASN A 267 2.97 19.29 -10.76
C ASN A 267 4.45 19.61 -11.06
N PRO A 268 4.76 20.54 -11.97
CA PRO A 268 6.15 20.89 -12.31
C PRO A 268 7.04 21.26 -11.14
N LEU A 269 6.48 21.87 -10.08
CA LEU A 269 7.22 22.24 -8.88
C LEU A 269 7.70 20.99 -8.12
N CYS A 270 6.81 20.03 -7.85
CA CYS A 270 7.16 18.81 -7.12
C CYS A 270 8.02 17.86 -7.96
N LYS A 271 7.76 17.77 -9.27
CA LYS A 271 8.50 16.87 -10.18
C LYS A 271 10.01 17.07 -10.17
N SER A 272 10.47 18.29 -9.93
CA SER A 272 11.90 18.64 -9.90
C SER A 272 12.52 18.60 -8.49
N MET A 273 11.70 18.42 -7.44
CA MET A 273 12.19 18.39 -6.06
C MET A 273 12.73 17.00 -5.68
N PRO A 274 13.72 16.95 -4.76
CA PRO A 274 14.07 15.71 -4.05
C PRO A 274 12.96 15.33 -3.07
N VAL A 275 12.03 14.49 -3.53
CA VAL A 275 10.89 14.00 -2.73
C VAL A 275 11.17 12.61 -2.22
N ILE A 276 10.88 12.34 -0.94
CA ILE A 276 10.94 11.01 -0.33
C ILE A 276 9.55 10.48 0.00
N THR A 277 9.42 9.16 0.01
CA THR A 277 8.15 8.48 0.29
C THR A 277 8.38 7.05 0.78
N SER A 278 7.51 6.53 1.63
CA SER A 278 7.46 5.10 1.95
C SER A 278 6.57 4.30 0.99
N SER A 279 6.09 4.92 -0.09
CA SER A 279 5.27 4.26 -1.10
C SER A 279 6.06 3.78 -2.30
N ASN A 280 6.08 2.48 -2.54
CA ASN A 280 6.61 1.91 -3.78
C ASN A 280 5.76 2.27 -5.00
N LYS A 281 4.45 2.47 -4.83
CA LYS A 281 3.58 2.95 -5.92
C LYS A 281 3.97 4.37 -6.34
N LEU A 282 4.16 5.29 -5.38
CA LEU A 282 4.56 6.67 -5.70
C LEU A 282 5.96 6.70 -6.34
N ARG A 283 6.92 5.91 -5.82
CA ARG A 283 8.25 5.77 -6.41
C ARG A 283 8.18 5.26 -7.84
N THR A 284 7.37 4.23 -8.12
CA THR A 284 7.29 3.62 -9.46
C THR A 284 6.79 4.59 -10.53
N TYR A 285 5.87 5.48 -10.17
CA TYR A 285 5.20 6.37 -11.13
C TYR A 285 5.69 7.83 -11.08
N SER A 286 6.73 8.12 -10.29
CA SER A 286 7.24 9.49 -10.15
C SER A 286 8.74 9.54 -9.86
N SER A 287 9.28 10.74 -9.65
CA SER A 287 10.67 10.95 -9.21
C SER A 287 10.86 10.80 -7.70
N ALA A 288 9.85 10.44 -6.93
CA ALA A 288 9.99 10.24 -5.49
C ALA A 288 10.92 9.04 -5.20
N ARG A 289 11.84 9.24 -4.23
CA ARG A 289 12.74 8.18 -3.78
C ARG A 289 12.11 7.40 -2.63
N TYR A 290 12.22 6.07 -2.69
CA TYR A 290 11.72 5.18 -1.66
C TYR A 290 12.62 5.20 -0.42
N TYR A 291 11.97 5.31 0.73
CA TYR A 291 12.52 5.15 2.07
C TYR A 291 11.57 4.26 2.87
N THR A 292 12.08 3.39 3.74
CA THR A 292 11.22 2.65 4.67
C THR A 292 10.55 3.61 5.66
N ASP A 293 9.50 3.17 6.35
CA ASP A 293 8.82 4.01 7.35
C ASP A 293 9.79 4.51 8.43
N ASP A 294 10.72 3.66 8.88
CA ASP A 294 11.76 4.04 9.86
C ASP A 294 12.73 5.08 9.29
N GLU A 295 13.12 4.95 8.03
CA GLU A 295 13.98 5.94 7.35
C GLU A 295 13.24 7.26 7.14
N ILE A 296 11.96 7.23 6.77
CA ILE A 296 11.10 8.42 6.69
C ILE A 296 11.06 9.11 8.06
N LEU A 297 10.75 8.36 9.11
CA LEU A 297 10.64 8.89 10.46
C LEU A 297 11.92 9.60 10.87
N LYS A 298 13.09 8.97 10.72
CA LYS A 298 14.39 9.58 10.99
C LYS A 298 14.64 10.81 10.13
N ALA A 299 14.35 10.75 8.83
CA ALA A 299 14.59 11.87 7.92
C ALA A 299 13.77 13.11 8.27
N ILE A 300 12.49 12.95 8.64
CA ILE A 300 11.62 14.08 8.94
C ILE A 300 11.79 14.63 10.34
N THR A 301 12.23 13.81 11.31
CA THR A 301 12.43 14.25 12.70
C THR A 301 13.85 14.70 13.02
N GLY A 302 14.80 14.47 12.11
CA GLY A 302 16.19 14.91 12.26
C GLY A 302 17.08 13.95 13.03
N GLY A 303 16.68 12.66 13.15
CA GLY A 303 17.56 11.58 13.62
C GLY A 303 18.79 11.44 12.70
N ASP A 304 19.86 10.88 13.22
CA ASP A 304 21.11 10.68 12.46
C ASP A 304 20.84 9.90 11.16
N ARG A 305 21.55 10.31 10.10
CA ARG A 305 21.52 9.58 8.82
C ARG A 305 22.02 8.16 9.09
N ALA A 306 21.16 7.17 8.79
CA ALA A 306 21.60 5.80 8.72
C ALA A 306 22.51 5.60 7.52
#